data_ee9c681c28890c8f58e06ebcfba65b4e
#
_entry.id   ee9c681c28890c8f58e06ebcfba65b4e
#
_cell.length_a   1.000
_cell.length_b   1.000
_cell.length_c   1.000
_cell.angle_alpha   90.00
_cell.angle_beta   90.00
_cell.angle_gamma   90.00
#
_symmetry.space_group_name_H-M   'P 1'
#
loop_
_entity.id
_entity.type
_entity.pdbx_description
1 polymer ?
#
loop_
_entity_poly.entity_id
_entity_poly.type
_entity_poly.pdbx_seq_one_letter_code
_entity_poly.pdbx_strand_id
1 'polypeptide(L)'
;MAGNQTKLEAYIAEELKRYVGKYIPLKSGLLRRIIVRNSACERLHPNPIDEFCDPEIGPNYEIISKYEKDIKRIKDSPVKEKMFDSSLIVERMYPDGYMLLNGHHRWAAAMQMGVKRVPVHITNPTRADDIQKMLKKARHNKRVTLDLDEVIFVYDAQEKAEKELCFPFNRFYRARLRSGVPALFHYLKTSGYDIWVYTDRYFSLEHIRHYFKLYHARVDGIVTGTAGKSRADTDERKKLQAQFAVQYPVTLNIDLRSVVRVDEKAHNYQQYDLTGNADTWSREVMEIVGAMEKDEE
;
A
#
# COMPACT_ATOMS: atom_id res chain seq x y z
N MET A 1 -25.18 22.16 -12.61
CA MET A 1 -24.46 21.06 -11.98
C MET A 1 -24.78 19.71 -12.63
N ALA A 2 -26.01 19.30 -12.82
CA ALA A 2 -26.39 18.00 -13.45
C ALA A 2 -25.73 17.71 -14.80
N GLY A 3 -25.60 18.70 -15.69
CA GLY A 3 -24.97 18.47 -17.01
C GLY A 3 -23.48 18.13 -16.99
N ASN A 4 -22.73 18.48 -15.92
CA ASN A 4 -21.32 18.12 -15.79
C ASN A 4 -21.16 16.72 -15.17
N GLN A 5 -22.08 16.30 -14.31
CA GLN A 5 -22.13 14.97 -13.74
C GLN A 5 -22.31 13.92 -14.85
N THR A 6 -23.32 14.09 -15.68
CA THR A 6 -23.61 13.20 -16.83
C THR A 6 -22.42 13.10 -17.81
N LYS A 7 -21.67 14.20 -18.02
CA LYS A 7 -20.49 14.21 -18.88
C LYS A 7 -19.31 13.42 -18.27
N LEU A 8 -19.11 13.54 -16.95
CA LEU A 8 -18.04 12.79 -16.25
C LEU A 8 -18.33 11.30 -16.26
N GLU A 9 -19.59 10.91 -15.97
CA GLU A 9 -20.02 9.51 -15.99
C GLU A 9 -19.89 8.89 -17.38
N ALA A 10 -20.29 9.63 -18.42
CA ALA A 10 -20.12 9.18 -19.81
C ALA A 10 -18.63 9.00 -20.16
N TYR A 11 -17.78 9.93 -19.72
CA TYR A 11 -16.34 9.82 -19.91
C TYR A 11 -15.75 8.59 -19.21
N ILE A 12 -16.11 8.37 -17.93
CA ILE A 12 -15.67 7.19 -17.17
C ILE A 12 -16.13 5.90 -17.88
N ALA A 13 -17.38 5.83 -18.31
CA ALA A 13 -17.92 4.67 -19.00
C ALA A 13 -17.19 4.37 -20.33
N GLU A 14 -16.79 5.40 -21.08
CA GLU A 14 -15.99 5.25 -22.29
C GLU A 14 -14.57 4.76 -21.99
N GLU A 15 -13.91 5.36 -21.00
CA GLU A 15 -12.58 4.95 -20.55
C GLU A 15 -12.56 3.50 -20.04
N LEU A 16 -13.58 3.08 -19.31
CA LEU A 16 -13.71 1.70 -18.86
C LEU A 16 -13.82 0.72 -20.05
N LYS A 17 -14.65 1.02 -21.04
CA LYS A 17 -14.75 0.20 -22.26
C LYS A 17 -13.43 0.13 -23.02
N ARG A 18 -12.64 1.18 -22.97
CA ARG A 18 -11.36 1.27 -23.66
C ARG A 18 -10.26 0.46 -22.99
N TYR A 19 -10.20 0.43 -21.67
CA TYR A 19 -9.07 -0.12 -20.92
C TYR A 19 -9.35 -1.37 -20.10
N VAL A 20 -10.60 -1.70 -19.75
CA VAL A 20 -10.92 -2.92 -19.00
C VAL A 20 -10.39 -4.16 -19.72
N GLY A 21 -9.57 -4.94 -19.02
CA GLY A 21 -8.95 -6.16 -19.56
C GLY A 21 -7.90 -5.95 -20.65
N LYS A 22 -7.59 -4.69 -21.01
CA LYS A 22 -6.67 -4.36 -22.13
C LYS A 22 -5.41 -3.64 -21.69
N TYR A 23 -5.38 -3.09 -20.47
CA TYR A 23 -4.20 -2.41 -19.99
C TYR A 23 -3.18 -3.39 -19.43
N ILE A 24 -1.91 -3.06 -19.62
CA ILE A 24 -0.80 -3.84 -19.07
C ILE A 24 0.02 -2.89 -18.17
N PRO A 25 0.13 -3.17 -16.86
CA PRO A 25 0.93 -2.36 -15.96
C PRO A 25 2.42 -2.48 -16.32
N LEU A 26 3.11 -1.34 -16.33
CA LEU A 26 4.53 -1.24 -16.68
C LEU A 26 5.34 -0.77 -15.49
N LYS A 27 6.32 -1.56 -15.07
CA LYS A 27 7.24 -1.16 -14.00
C LYS A 27 8.08 0.04 -14.41
N SER A 28 8.11 1.04 -13.54
CA SER A 28 8.88 2.27 -13.71
C SER A 28 10.20 2.19 -12.95
N GLY A 29 11.28 2.67 -13.56
CA GLY A 29 12.59 2.75 -12.93
C GLY A 29 12.63 3.74 -11.76
N LEU A 30 13.65 3.61 -10.89
CA LEU A 30 13.80 4.35 -9.63
C LEU A 30 13.65 5.87 -9.80
N LEU A 31 14.36 6.49 -10.75
CA LEU A 31 14.30 7.93 -10.95
C LEU A 31 12.90 8.45 -11.28
N ARG A 32 12.09 7.66 -11.99
CA ARG A 32 10.72 8.05 -12.31
C ARG A 32 9.79 7.98 -11.09
N ARG A 33 10.09 7.12 -10.15
CA ARG A 33 9.29 6.89 -8.93
C ARG A 33 9.63 7.85 -7.79
N ILE A 34 10.85 8.41 -7.78
CA ILE A 34 11.26 9.36 -6.73
C ILE A 34 10.74 10.77 -7.01
N ILE A 35 10.58 11.14 -8.28
CA ILE A 35 10.27 12.51 -8.69
C ILE A 35 8.78 12.64 -8.96
N VAL A 36 8.11 13.57 -8.23
CA VAL A 36 6.76 14.02 -8.57
C VAL A 36 6.82 14.78 -9.90
N ARG A 37 5.96 14.41 -10.83
CA ARG A 37 5.90 14.98 -12.18
C ARG A 37 4.54 15.58 -12.46
N ASN A 38 4.47 16.52 -13.39
CA ASN A 38 3.20 17.01 -13.90
C ASN A 38 2.79 16.21 -15.14
N SER A 39 1.66 15.52 -15.07
CA SER A 39 1.06 14.80 -16.20
C SER A 39 -0.15 15.57 -16.75
N ALA A 40 -0.42 15.43 -18.05
CA ALA A 40 -1.68 15.89 -18.61
C ALA A 40 -2.83 15.05 -18.00
N CYS A 41 -3.96 15.69 -17.67
CA CYS A 41 -5.11 15.01 -17.10
C CYS A 41 -5.68 13.94 -18.04
N GLU A 42 -5.62 14.17 -19.35
CA GLU A 42 -6.09 13.25 -20.39
C GLU A 42 -5.25 11.97 -20.51
N ARG A 43 -4.07 11.93 -19.89
CA ARG A 43 -3.20 10.74 -19.83
C ARG A 43 -3.40 9.93 -18.55
N LEU A 44 -4.34 10.31 -17.73
CA LEU A 44 -4.68 9.62 -16.49
C LEU A 44 -6.01 8.89 -16.71
N HIS A 45 -5.97 7.58 -16.54
CA HIS A 45 -7.11 6.70 -16.77
C HIS A 45 -7.63 6.19 -15.44
N PRO A 46 -8.94 6.31 -15.17
CA PRO A 46 -9.52 5.87 -13.90
C PRO A 46 -9.38 4.34 -13.77
N ASN A 47 -9.07 3.89 -12.56
CA ASN A 47 -8.87 2.48 -12.28
C ASN A 47 -10.23 1.73 -12.30
N PRO A 48 -10.43 0.73 -13.19
CA PRO A 48 -11.69 0.01 -13.29
C PRO A 48 -12.11 -0.72 -12.01
N ILE A 49 -11.17 -1.00 -11.11
CA ILE A 49 -11.38 -1.76 -9.88
C ILE A 49 -11.70 -0.85 -8.69
N ASP A 50 -11.58 0.47 -8.86
CA ASP A 50 -11.84 1.44 -7.80
C ASP A 50 -13.35 1.72 -7.66
N GLU A 51 -13.80 1.95 -6.43
CA GLU A 51 -15.21 2.30 -6.13
C GLU A 51 -15.72 3.50 -6.94
N PHE A 52 -14.80 4.41 -7.29
CA PHE A 52 -15.09 5.55 -8.15
C PHE A 52 -15.65 5.14 -9.53
N CYS A 53 -15.26 3.97 -10.03
CA CYS A 53 -15.68 3.41 -11.31
C CYS A 53 -16.79 2.36 -11.18
N ASP A 54 -17.18 2.01 -9.95
CA ASP A 54 -18.24 1.04 -9.70
C ASP A 54 -19.60 1.63 -10.09
N PRO A 55 -20.39 0.97 -10.96
CA PRO A 55 -21.71 1.49 -11.36
C PRO A 55 -22.71 1.67 -10.22
N GLU A 56 -22.55 0.92 -9.11
CA GLU A 56 -23.44 0.99 -7.94
C GLU A 56 -23.03 2.08 -6.96
N ILE A 57 -21.74 2.46 -6.91
CA ILE A 57 -21.19 3.45 -5.97
C ILE A 57 -20.93 4.76 -6.68
N GLY A 58 -20.09 4.73 -7.71
CA GLY A 58 -19.73 5.87 -8.54
C GLY A 58 -18.93 6.98 -7.86
N PRO A 59 -18.75 8.09 -8.57
CA PRO A 59 -18.06 9.28 -8.06
C PRO A 59 -18.82 9.95 -6.92
N ASN A 60 -18.15 10.28 -5.82
CA ASN A 60 -18.72 11.12 -4.78
C ASN A 60 -18.62 12.61 -5.19
N TYR A 61 -19.75 13.18 -5.62
CA TYR A 61 -19.82 14.55 -6.12
C TYR A 61 -19.63 15.63 -5.06
N GLU A 62 -19.88 15.32 -3.78
CA GLU A 62 -19.60 16.26 -2.69
C GLU A 62 -18.09 16.47 -2.55
N ILE A 63 -17.34 15.37 -2.61
CA ILE A 63 -15.87 15.40 -2.58
C ILE A 63 -15.33 16.12 -3.81
N ILE A 64 -15.85 15.83 -5.00
CA ILE A 64 -15.45 16.52 -6.24
C ILE A 64 -15.70 18.02 -6.12
N SER A 65 -16.90 18.44 -5.70
CA SER A 65 -17.26 19.84 -5.54
C SER A 65 -16.38 20.59 -4.54
N LYS A 66 -15.93 19.90 -3.47
CA LYS A 66 -14.97 20.46 -2.52
C LYS A 66 -13.64 20.78 -3.21
N TYR A 67 -13.09 19.82 -3.97
CA TYR A 67 -11.86 20.06 -4.72
C TYR A 67 -12.01 21.11 -5.83
N GLU A 68 -13.17 21.21 -6.48
CA GLU A 68 -13.43 22.28 -7.46
C GLU A 68 -13.37 23.67 -6.83
N LYS A 69 -13.95 23.83 -5.63
CA LYS A 69 -13.86 25.08 -4.86
C LYS A 69 -12.42 25.42 -4.50
N ASP A 70 -11.62 24.42 -4.07
CA ASP A 70 -10.21 24.63 -3.76
C ASP A 70 -9.40 25.01 -5.00
N ILE A 71 -9.61 24.34 -6.14
CA ILE A 71 -8.97 24.67 -7.41
C ILE A 71 -9.32 26.10 -7.85
N LYS A 72 -10.60 26.50 -7.72
CA LYS A 72 -11.04 27.86 -8.04
C LYS A 72 -10.36 28.89 -7.15
N ARG A 73 -10.35 28.66 -5.82
CA ARG A 73 -9.69 29.54 -4.86
C ARG A 73 -8.19 29.72 -5.21
N ILE A 74 -7.50 28.65 -5.54
CA ILE A 74 -6.07 28.69 -5.89
C ILE A 74 -5.82 29.40 -7.21
N LYS A 75 -6.71 29.22 -8.22
CA LYS A 75 -6.60 29.95 -9.50
C LYS A 75 -6.82 31.46 -9.34
N ASP A 76 -7.70 31.85 -8.41
CA ASP A 76 -8.02 33.24 -8.15
C ASP A 76 -7.05 33.90 -7.15
N SER A 77 -6.18 33.12 -6.51
CA SER A 77 -5.18 33.60 -5.54
C SER A 77 -3.99 34.27 -6.26
N PRO A 78 -3.54 35.43 -5.80
CA PRO A 78 -2.32 36.06 -6.30
C PRO A 78 -1.05 35.34 -5.86
N VAL A 79 -1.14 34.44 -4.85
CA VAL A 79 -0.02 33.64 -4.33
C VAL A 79 0.01 32.30 -5.06
N LYS A 80 1.21 31.87 -5.47
CA LYS A 80 1.40 30.59 -6.14
C LYS A 80 1.31 29.46 -5.13
N GLU A 81 0.12 28.95 -4.91
CA GLU A 81 -0.15 27.80 -4.06
C GLU A 81 -0.06 26.47 -4.85
N LYS A 82 0.17 25.37 -4.13
CA LYS A 82 0.06 24.04 -4.73
C LYS A 82 -1.40 23.70 -4.94
N MET A 83 -1.73 23.22 -6.14
CA MET A 83 -3.11 22.85 -6.50
C MET A 83 -3.69 21.73 -5.62
N PHE A 84 -2.85 20.83 -5.15
CA PHE A 84 -3.25 19.75 -4.24
C PHE A 84 -2.18 19.58 -3.15
N ASP A 85 -2.60 19.25 -1.95
CA ASP A 85 -1.70 18.96 -0.81
C ASP A 85 -0.80 17.76 -1.09
N SER A 86 -1.29 16.81 -1.89
CA SER A 86 -0.54 15.63 -2.30
C SER A 86 -0.70 15.34 -3.79
N SER A 87 0.32 14.74 -4.41
CA SER A 87 0.25 14.27 -5.80
C SER A 87 -0.73 13.10 -5.95
N LEU A 88 -1.29 12.94 -7.14
CA LEU A 88 -2.06 11.76 -7.51
C LEU A 88 -1.12 10.55 -7.59
N ILE A 89 -1.54 9.41 -7.11
CA ILE A 89 -0.75 8.17 -7.18
C ILE A 89 -1.16 7.40 -8.42
N VAL A 90 -0.17 7.07 -9.25
CA VAL A 90 -0.40 6.45 -10.55
C VAL A 90 0.58 5.32 -10.84
N GLU A 91 0.17 4.38 -11.67
CA GLU A 91 1.02 3.34 -12.26
C GLU A 91 1.14 3.56 -13.77
N ARG A 92 2.32 3.34 -14.34
CA ARG A 92 2.46 3.35 -15.81
C ARG A 92 1.72 2.19 -16.43
N MET A 93 1.10 2.43 -17.57
CA MET A 93 0.40 1.38 -18.31
C MET A 93 0.70 1.43 -19.81
N TYR A 94 0.49 0.31 -20.48
CA TYR A 94 0.39 0.18 -21.92
C TYR A 94 -1.13 0.09 -22.27
N PRO A 95 -1.62 0.68 -23.38
CA PRO A 95 -0.83 1.23 -24.49
C PRO A 95 -0.24 2.60 -24.24
N ASP A 96 -0.80 3.42 -23.36
CA ASP A 96 -0.31 4.76 -23.06
C ASP A 96 -0.73 5.25 -21.67
N GLY A 97 -0.14 6.36 -21.22
CA GLY A 97 -0.58 7.06 -20.02
C GLY A 97 -0.27 6.37 -18.70
N TYR A 98 -1.17 6.59 -17.77
CA TYR A 98 -1.07 6.12 -16.39
C TYR A 98 -2.43 5.69 -15.85
N MET A 99 -2.48 4.54 -15.21
CA MET A 99 -3.61 4.12 -14.39
C MET A 99 -3.61 4.91 -13.09
N LEU A 100 -4.71 5.53 -12.77
CA LEU A 100 -4.90 6.26 -11.52
C LEU A 100 -5.19 5.26 -10.40
N LEU A 101 -4.33 5.22 -9.39
CA LEU A 101 -4.47 4.32 -8.23
C LEU A 101 -5.10 5.02 -7.02
N ASN A 102 -4.80 6.32 -6.85
CA ASN A 102 -5.39 7.14 -5.79
C ASN A 102 -5.54 8.59 -6.24
N GLY A 103 -6.64 9.23 -5.83
CA GLY A 103 -6.95 10.61 -6.14
C GLY A 103 -7.94 10.80 -7.28
N HIS A 104 -8.82 9.83 -7.56
CA HIS A 104 -9.85 9.89 -8.58
C HIS A 104 -10.73 11.15 -8.49
N HIS A 105 -11.21 11.50 -7.29
CA HIS A 105 -12.02 12.70 -7.09
C HIS A 105 -11.25 13.99 -7.37
N ARG A 106 -9.94 14.05 -7.02
CA ARG A 106 -9.08 15.21 -7.33
C ARG A 106 -8.84 15.34 -8.83
N TRP A 107 -8.62 14.22 -9.51
CA TRP A 107 -8.50 14.16 -10.96
C TRP A 107 -9.80 14.60 -11.65
N ALA A 108 -10.94 14.09 -11.22
CA ALA A 108 -12.24 14.47 -11.77
C ALA A 108 -12.51 15.96 -11.62
N ALA A 109 -12.28 16.54 -10.44
CA ALA A 109 -12.38 17.98 -10.22
C ALA A 109 -11.43 18.76 -11.13
N ALA A 110 -10.18 18.32 -11.29
CA ALA A 110 -9.22 18.95 -12.20
C ALA A 110 -9.71 18.92 -13.66
N MET A 111 -10.24 17.80 -14.11
CA MET A 111 -10.80 17.64 -15.46
C MET A 111 -12.00 18.60 -15.68
N GLN A 112 -12.96 18.63 -14.76
CA GLN A 112 -14.15 19.51 -14.85
C GLN A 112 -13.77 20.99 -14.82
N MET A 113 -12.74 21.36 -14.05
CA MET A 113 -12.23 22.73 -13.97
C MET A 113 -11.27 23.11 -15.10
N GLY A 114 -11.06 22.25 -16.10
CA GLY A 114 -10.20 22.50 -17.24
C GLY A 114 -8.71 22.64 -16.89
N VAL A 115 -8.27 21.96 -15.82
CA VAL A 115 -6.87 21.91 -15.43
C VAL A 115 -6.10 20.99 -16.40
N LYS A 116 -5.15 21.54 -17.12
CA LYS A 116 -4.41 20.79 -18.16
C LYS A 116 -3.45 19.75 -17.57
N ARG A 117 -2.81 20.06 -16.44
CA ARG A 117 -1.77 19.20 -15.85
C ARG A 117 -1.91 19.12 -14.32
N VAL A 118 -1.68 17.95 -13.79
CA VAL A 118 -1.73 17.66 -12.34
C VAL A 118 -0.46 16.97 -11.87
N PRO A 119 -0.05 17.16 -10.59
CA PRO A 119 1.11 16.47 -10.04
C PRO A 119 0.80 14.99 -9.84
N VAL A 120 1.66 14.11 -10.34
CA VAL A 120 1.56 12.66 -10.22
C VAL A 120 2.80 12.07 -9.58
N HIS A 121 2.61 11.06 -8.74
CA HIS A 121 3.66 10.22 -8.19
C HIS A 121 3.50 8.80 -8.75
N ILE A 122 4.54 8.34 -9.46
CA ILE A 122 4.51 7.03 -10.10
C ILE A 122 4.93 5.96 -9.09
N THR A 123 4.13 4.90 -8.96
CA THR A 123 4.44 3.76 -8.09
C THR A 123 4.45 2.46 -8.89
N ASN A 124 5.08 1.43 -8.31
CA ASN A 124 4.98 0.04 -8.75
C ASN A 124 4.38 -0.77 -7.58
N PRO A 125 3.05 -0.81 -7.42
CA PRO A 125 2.45 -1.61 -6.37
C PRO A 125 2.72 -3.10 -6.59
N THR A 126 2.54 -3.89 -5.53
CA THR A 126 2.69 -5.34 -5.62
C THR A 126 1.59 -5.94 -6.49
N ARG A 127 1.96 -6.84 -7.38
CA ARG A 127 1.06 -7.60 -8.26
C ARG A 127 1.08 -9.08 -7.89
N ALA A 128 0.06 -9.83 -8.31
CA ALA A 128 -0.04 -11.27 -8.07
C ALA A 128 1.23 -12.03 -8.48
N ASP A 129 1.81 -11.70 -9.65
CA ASP A 129 3.07 -12.27 -10.12
C ASP A 129 4.26 -11.97 -9.17
N ASP A 130 4.28 -10.78 -8.55
CA ASP A 130 5.33 -10.43 -7.59
C ASP A 130 5.18 -11.27 -6.32
N ILE A 131 3.94 -11.48 -5.84
CA ILE A 131 3.66 -12.35 -4.70
C ILE A 131 4.07 -13.80 -5.01
N GLN A 132 3.70 -14.33 -6.15
CA GLN A 132 4.11 -15.68 -6.56
C GLN A 132 5.63 -15.84 -6.62
N LYS A 133 6.35 -14.82 -7.13
CA LYS A 133 7.81 -14.82 -7.14
C LYS A 133 8.40 -14.76 -5.73
N MET A 134 7.76 -14.09 -4.79
CA MET A 134 8.17 -14.07 -3.38
C MET A 134 7.88 -15.40 -2.71
N LEU A 135 6.71 -16.00 -2.91
CA LEU A 135 6.37 -17.34 -2.42
C LEU A 135 7.35 -18.42 -2.91
N LYS A 136 7.73 -18.40 -4.18
CA LYS A 136 8.76 -19.34 -4.72
C LYS A 136 10.14 -19.20 -4.07
N LYS A 137 10.40 -18.10 -3.38
CA LYS A 137 11.65 -17.82 -2.66
C LYS A 137 11.52 -18.03 -1.16
N ALA A 138 10.38 -18.51 -0.70
CA ALA A 138 10.15 -18.84 0.69
C ALA A 138 11.25 -19.83 1.19
N ARG A 139 11.72 -19.58 2.41
CA ARG A 139 12.78 -20.38 3.04
C ARG A 139 12.26 -21.27 4.14
N HIS A 140 11.13 -20.85 4.73
CA HIS A 140 10.51 -21.52 5.85
C HIS A 140 9.07 -21.89 5.53
N ASN A 141 8.47 -22.72 6.36
CA ASN A 141 7.06 -23.09 6.29
C ASN A 141 6.21 -22.34 7.31
N LYS A 142 6.82 -21.46 8.10
CA LYS A 142 6.17 -20.56 9.04
C LYS A 142 6.33 -19.12 8.54
N ARG A 143 5.31 -18.28 8.71
CA ARG A 143 5.41 -16.84 8.39
C ARG A 143 4.88 -15.97 9.51
N VAL A 144 5.37 -14.75 9.52
CA VAL A 144 4.83 -13.65 10.30
C VAL A 144 4.26 -12.60 9.37
N THR A 145 3.12 -12.04 9.73
CA THR A 145 2.48 -10.91 9.03
C THR A 145 2.41 -9.70 9.93
N LEU A 146 2.76 -8.54 9.37
CA LEU A 146 2.72 -7.25 10.07
C LEU A 146 2.18 -6.17 9.14
N ASP A 147 1.31 -5.31 9.67
CA ASP A 147 0.91 -4.10 8.95
C ASP A 147 2.00 -3.02 9.02
N LEU A 148 2.28 -2.37 7.90
CA LEU A 148 3.29 -1.32 7.84
C LEU A 148 2.83 -0.04 8.52
N ASP A 149 1.59 0.33 8.31
CA ASP A 149 1.08 1.63 8.73
C ASP A 149 0.64 1.64 10.20
N GLU A 150 0.09 0.51 10.67
CA GLU A 150 -0.41 0.40 12.03
C GLU A 150 0.67 -0.10 13.01
N VAL A 151 1.53 -1.03 12.58
CA VAL A 151 2.46 -1.72 13.48
C VAL A 151 3.90 -1.24 13.33
N ILE A 152 4.39 -1.18 12.09
CA ILE A 152 5.81 -0.99 11.79
C ILE A 152 6.21 0.48 11.77
N PHE A 153 5.39 1.35 11.15
CA PHE A 153 5.67 2.78 11.08
C PHE A 153 5.09 3.52 12.28
N VAL A 154 5.84 4.49 12.74
CA VAL A 154 5.46 5.35 13.85
C VAL A 154 5.12 6.73 13.31
N TYR A 155 3.91 7.17 13.59
CA TYR A 155 3.42 8.50 13.18
C TYR A 155 3.37 9.50 14.34
N ASP A 156 3.21 9.02 15.57
CA ASP A 156 3.27 9.86 16.76
C ASP A 156 4.72 10.19 17.10
N ALA A 157 5.02 11.49 17.26
CA ALA A 157 6.35 11.96 17.63
C ALA A 157 6.79 11.51 19.04
N GLN A 158 5.85 11.16 19.90
CA GLN A 158 6.13 10.70 21.27
C GLN A 158 6.52 9.21 21.32
N GLU A 159 6.13 8.43 20.33
CA GLU A 159 6.50 7.02 20.28
C GLU A 159 7.98 6.85 19.90
N LYS A 160 8.63 5.87 20.52
CA LYS A 160 10.02 5.53 20.22
C LYS A 160 10.17 4.92 18.83
N ALA A 161 11.11 5.46 18.10
CA ALA A 161 11.49 4.98 16.77
C ALA A 161 12.97 4.67 16.71
N GLU A 162 13.36 3.87 15.73
CA GLU A 162 14.75 3.67 15.36
C GLU A 162 15.39 4.99 14.93
N LYS A 163 16.71 5.05 14.98
CA LYS A 163 17.47 6.20 14.52
C LYS A 163 17.12 6.51 13.05
N GLU A 164 16.87 7.78 12.77
CA GLU A 164 16.59 8.21 11.40
C GLU A 164 17.75 7.87 10.45
N LEU A 165 17.38 7.57 9.21
CA LEU A 165 18.37 7.33 8.17
C LEU A 165 19.20 8.58 7.91
N CYS A 166 20.49 8.38 7.63
CA CYS A 166 21.40 9.47 7.29
C CYS A 166 21.07 10.08 5.93
N PHE A 167 21.49 11.33 5.73
CA PHE A 167 21.45 11.98 4.42
C PHE A 167 22.24 11.12 3.38
N PRO A 168 21.72 10.95 2.15
CA PRO A 168 20.50 11.55 1.58
C PRO A 168 19.21 10.74 1.80
N PHE A 169 19.28 9.56 2.42
CA PHE A 169 18.16 8.61 2.51
C PHE A 169 16.98 9.15 3.32
N ASN A 170 17.20 9.95 4.36
CA ASN A 170 16.14 10.59 5.15
C ASN A 170 15.21 11.49 4.33
N ARG A 171 15.65 11.98 3.16
CA ARG A 171 14.79 12.75 2.24
C ARG A 171 13.83 11.89 1.46
N PHE A 172 14.20 10.63 1.20
CA PHE A 172 13.41 9.69 0.40
C PHE A 172 12.54 8.76 1.26
N TYR A 173 13.00 8.47 2.48
CA TYR A 173 12.36 7.56 3.43
C TYR A 173 12.00 8.34 4.70
N ARG A 174 10.79 8.92 4.70
CA ARG A 174 10.31 9.78 5.80
C ARG A 174 9.56 9.02 6.88
N ALA A 175 9.18 7.79 6.62
CA ALA A 175 8.52 6.96 7.62
C ALA A 175 9.52 6.65 8.75
N ARG A 176 9.07 6.74 9.99
CA ARG A 176 9.86 6.39 11.17
C ARG A 176 9.62 4.92 11.49
N LEU A 177 10.69 4.14 11.61
CA LEU A 177 10.62 2.74 11.97
C LEU A 177 10.43 2.59 13.48
N ARG A 178 9.48 1.78 13.93
CA ARG A 178 9.29 1.50 15.37
C ARG A 178 10.55 0.89 15.98
N SER A 179 10.87 1.34 17.20
CA SER A 179 12.04 0.86 17.92
C SER A 179 11.96 -0.65 18.18
N GLY A 180 13.08 -1.34 17.96
CA GLY A 180 13.22 -2.78 18.16
C GLY A 180 12.79 -3.64 16.97
N VAL A 181 12.19 -3.08 15.90
CA VAL A 181 11.80 -3.84 14.70
C VAL A 181 12.97 -4.58 14.04
N PRO A 182 14.17 -4.00 13.88
CA PRO A 182 15.29 -4.74 13.31
C PRO A 182 15.71 -5.96 14.14
N ALA A 183 15.70 -5.81 15.47
CA ALA A 183 16.02 -6.91 16.39
C ALA A 183 14.93 -8.01 16.34
N LEU A 184 13.66 -7.61 16.37
CA LEU A 184 12.53 -8.51 16.23
C LEU A 184 12.60 -9.30 14.92
N PHE A 185 12.87 -8.63 13.79
CA PHE A 185 12.96 -9.30 12.49
C PHE A 185 14.13 -10.29 12.43
N HIS A 186 15.26 -9.93 13.04
CA HIS A 186 16.35 -10.86 13.16
C HIS A 186 15.97 -12.10 13.98
N TYR A 187 15.36 -11.90 15.13
CA TYR A 187 14.88 -12.96 16.00
C TYR A 187 13.88 -13.89 15.28
N LEU A 188 12.84 -13.32 14.66
CA LEU A 188 11.83 -14.10 13.93
C LEU A 188 12.45 -14.96 12.81
N LYS A 189 13.44 -14.44 12.10
CA LYS A 189 14.15 -15.20 11.06
C LYS A 189 14.99 -16.34 11.63
N THR A 190 15.64 -16.13 12.77
CA THR A 190 16.40 -17.20 13.43
C THR A 190 15.48 -18.27 14.04
N SER A 191 14.25 -17.91 14.38
CA SER A 191 13.18 -18.82 14.80
C SER A 191 12.41 -19.47 13.63
N GLY A 192 12.91 -19.34 12.39
CA GLY A 192 12.37 -20.07 11.23
C GLY A 192 11.10 -19.46 10.61
N TYR A 193 10.91 -18.14 10.73
CA TYR A 193 9.80 -17.45 10.12
C TYR A 193 10.21 -16.61 8.90
N ASP A 194 9.44 -16.66 7.83
CA ASP A 194 9.49 -15.68 6.74
C ASP A 194 8.63 -14.47 7.11
N ILE A 195 9.16 -13.26 6.90
CA ILE A 195 8.51 -12.01 7.31
C ILE A 195 7.78 -11.40 6.13
N TRP A 196 6.47 -11.22 6.28
CA TRP A 196 5.59 -10.59 5.30
C TRP A 196 5.02 -9.29 5.86
N VAL A 197 5.15 -8.20 5.13
CA VAL A 197 4.61 -6.88 5.48
C VAL A 197 3.54 -6.46 4.49
N TYR A 198 2.49 -5.83 5.02
CA TYR A 198 1.31 -5.43 4.27
C TYR A 198 1.06 -3.94 4.47
N THR A 199 0.48 -3.29 3.47
CA THR A 199 -0.02 -1.92 3.56
C THR A 199 -1.11 -1.67 2.53
N ASP A 200 -2.12 -0.90 2.90
CA ASP A 200 -3.15 -0.44 1.97
C ASP A 200 -2.68 0.71 1.10
N ARG A 201 -1.56 1.33 1.43
CA ARG A 201 -0.99 2.42 0.64
C ARG A 201 -0.30 1.90 -0.61
N TYR A 202 -0.41 2.68 -1.67
CA TYR A 202 0.26 2.38 -2.94
C TYR A 202 1.74 2.75 -2.92
N PHE A 203 2.52 2.10 -2.06
CA PHE A 203 3.98 2.18 -2.13
C PHE A 203 4.53 1.32 -3.27
N SER A 204 5.69 1.71 -3.80
CA SER A 204 6.44 0.82 -4.68
C SER A 204 7.09 -0.30 -3.87
N LEU A 205 6.92 -1.55 -4.31
CA LEU A 205 7.51 -2.74 -3.67
C LEU A 205 9.02 -2.58 -3.42
N GLU A 206 9.75 -2.04 -4.41
CA GLU A 206 11.20 -1.83 -4.28
C GLU A 206 11.54 -0.73 -3.27
N HIS A 207 10.64 0.27 -3.08
CA HIS A 207 10.82 1.33 -2.09
C HIS A 207 10.81 0.73 -0.67
N ILE A 208 9.81 -0.08 -0.36
CA ILE A 208 9.69 -0.76 0.95
C ILE A 208 10.85 -1.72 1.16
N ARG A 209 11.21 -2.53 0.13
CA ARG A 209 12.34 -3.45 0.22
C ARG A 209 13.65 -2.72 0.52
N HIS A 210 13.90 -1.59 -0.13
CA HIS A 210 15.11 -0.82 0.09
C HIS A 210 15.12 -0.14 1.46
N TYR A 211 13.98 0.38 1.91
CA TYR A 211 13.81 0.94 3.25
C TYR A 211 14.24 -0.05 4.34
N PHE A 212 13.67 -1.25 4.34
CA PHE A 212 14.06 -2.28 5.32
C PHE A 212 15.51 -2.73 5.19
N LYS A 213 16.05 -2.76 3.97
CA LYS A 213 17.47 -3.07 3.76
C LYS A 213 18.38 -2.04 4.45
N LEU A 214 18.02 -0.77 4.41
CA LEU A 214 18.79 0.31 5.07
C LEU A 214 18.79 0.18 6.60
N TYR A 215 17.74 -0.39 7.18
CA TYR A 215 17.65 -0.69 8.62
C TYR A 215 18.15 -2.10 8.98
N HIS A 216 18.74 -2.83 8.03
CA HIS A 216 19.16 -4.24 8.22
C HIS A 216 18.03 -5.19 8.63
N ALA A 217 16.78 -4.79 8.41
CA ALA A 217 15.54 -5.50 8.75
C ALA A 217 14.91 -6.11 7.49
N ARG A 218 15.55 -7.12 6.88
CA ARG A 218 15.10 -7.70 5.62
C ARG A 218 13.76 -8.42 5.77
N VAL A 219 12.87 -8.20 4.81
CA VAL A 219 11.57 -8.85 4.68
C VAL A 219 11.56 -9.80 3.47
N ASP A 220 10.77 -10.87 3.55
CA ASP A 220 10.67 -11.92 2.53
C ASP A 220 9.50 -11.62 1.58
N GLY A 221 8.38 -11.13 2.12
CA GLY A 221 7.23 -10.70 1.36
C GLY A 221 6.81 -9.27 1.63
N ILE A 222 6.33 -8.59 0.58
CA ILE A 222 5.84 -7.21 0.65
C ILE A 222 4.59 -7.13 -0.20
N VAL A 223 3.48 -6.70 0.39
CA VAL A 223 2.21 -6.51 -0.30
C VAL A 223 1.76 -5.07 -0.10
N THR A 224 1.67 -4.32 -1.19
CA THR A 224 1.33 -2.89 -1.17
C THR A 224 0.10 -2.62 -2.03
N GLY A 225 -0.70 -1.62 -1.65
CA GLY A 225 -1.90 -1.24 -2.40
C GLY A 225 -2.96 -2.34 -2.36
N THR A 226 -3.00 -3.08 -1.28
CA THR A 226 -3.98 -4.14 -1.06
C THR A 226 -5.35 -3.59 -0.76
N ALA A 227 -5.59 -2.31 -1.03
CA ALA A 227 -6.90 -1.78 -0.79
C ALA A 227 -7.92 -2.89 -1.03
N GLY A 228 -8.34 -3.52 0.04
CA GLY A 228 -9.16 -4.73 0.07
C GLY A 228 -10.56 -4.53 -0.49
N LYS A 229 -10.72 -3.51 -1.27
CA LYS A 229 -11.92 -2.96 -1.86
C LYS A 229 -12.13 -3.37 -3.31
N SER A 230 -11.19 -4.10 -3.90
CA SER A 230 -11.45 -4.67 -5.21
C SER A 230 -12.40 -5.85 -5.07
N ARG A 231 -13.65 -5.67 -5.45
CA ARG A 231 -14.60 -6.74 -5.72
C ARG A 231 -14.16 -7.61 -6.92
N ALA A 232 -13.18 -7.15 -7.68
CA ALA A 232 -12.65 -7.86 -8.82
C ALA A 232 -11.79 -9.03 -8.36
N ASP A 233 -12.18 -10.18 -8.85
CA ASP A 233 -11.48 -11.46 -8.84
C ASP A 233 -11.36 -12.17 -7.48
N THR A 234 -12.50 -12.52 -6.89
CA THR A 234 -12.61 -13.45 -5.75
C THR A 234 -11.88 -14.76 -6.01
N ASP A 235 -11.80 -15.23 -7.24
CA ASP A 235 -11.17 -16.51 -7.57
C ASP A 235 -9.66 -16.44 -7.60
N GLU A 236 -9.06 -15.36 -8.11
CA GLU A 236 -7.61 -15.13 -8.03
C GLU A 236 -7.16 -14.92 -6.59
N ARG A 237 -7.95 -14.19 -5.81
CA ARG A 237 -7.69 -14.00 -4.38
C ARG A 237 -7.77 -15.30 -3.60
N LYS A 238 -8.77 -16.15 -3.86
CA LYS A 238 -8.89 -17.48 -3.24
C LYS A 238 -7.73 -18.39 -3.62
N LYS A 239 -7.32 -18.39 -4.89
CA LYS A 239 -6.14 -19.14 -5.36
C LYS A 239 -4.87 -18.69 -4.64
N LEU A 240 -4.69 -17.39 -4.49
CA LEU A 240 -3.54 -16.84 -3.80
C LEU A 240 -3.55 -17.19 -2.30
N GLN A 241 -4.69 -17.10 -1.63
CA GLN A 241 -4.85 -17.52 -0.24
C GLN A 241 -4.54 -19.02 -0.07
N ALA A 242 -5.04 -19.86 -0.97
CA ALA A 242 -4.72 -21.29 -0.97
C ALA A 242 -3.22 -21.55 -1.14
N GLN A 243 -2.52 -20.79 -1.99
CA GLN A 243 -1.08 -20.89 -2.14
C GLN A 243 -0.33 -20.49 -0.86
N PHE A 244 -0.79 -19.45 -0.17
CA PHE A 244 -0.24 -19.05 1.13
C PHE A 244 -0.44 -20.14 2.19
N ALA A 245 -1.63 -20.72 2.29
CA ALA A 245 -1.94 -21.77 3.25
C ALA A 245 -1.10 -23.04 3.02
N VAL A 246 -0.85 -23.38 1.76
CA VAL A 246 0.04 -24.51 1.40
C VAL A 246 1.49 -24.22 1.77
N GLN A 247 2.00 -23.03 1.47
CA GLN A 247 3.39 -22.64 1.73
C GLN A 247 3.66 -22.42 3.22
N TYR A 248 2.70 -21.81 3.93
CA TYR A 248 2.82 -21.42 5.32
C TYR A 248 1.67 -21.98 6.15
N PRO A 249 1.76 -23.26 6.57
CA PRO A 249 0.73 -23.86 7.43
C PRO A 249 0.61 -23.15 8.79
N VAL A 250 1.65 -22.47 9.24
CA VAL A 250 1.63 -21.65 10.45
C VAL A 250 1.85 -20.19 10.10
N THR A 251 0.95 -19.33 10.53
CA THR A 251 1.03 -17.88 10.37
C THR A 251 0.89 -17.19 11.72
N LEU A 252 1.81 -16.29 12.05
CA LEU A 252 1.69 -15.35 13.18
C LEU A 252 1.26 -13.99 12.63
N ASN A 253 0.10 -13.52 13.05
CA ASN A 253 -0.34 -12.15 12.80
C ASN A 253 0.04 -11.31 14.01
N ILE A 254 0.96 -10.37 13.84
CA ILE A 254 1.45 -9.52 14.92
C ILE A 254 0.86 -8.13 14.78
N ASP A 255 0.18 -7.70 15.83
CA ASP A 255 -0.39 -6.37 16.00
C ASP A 255 0.25 -5.67 17.20
N LEU A 256 -0.12 -4.41 17.47
CA LEU A 256 0.35 -3.66 18.64
C LEU A 256 -0.16 -4.21 19.97
N ARG A 257 -1.28 -4.92 19.96
CA ARG A 257 -1.97 -5.40 21.16
C ARG A 257 -2.02 -6.91 21.28
N SER A 258 -1.69 -7.64 20.22
CA SER A 258 -1.81 -9.10 20.23
C SER A 258 -0.87 -9.77 19.22
N VAL A 259 -0.56 -11.02 19.52
CA VAL A 259 0.02 -11.97 18.56
C VAL A 259 -1.00 -13.09 18.40
N VAL A 260 -1.48 -13.29 17.17
CA VAL A 260 -2.43 -14.34 16.83
C VAL A 260 -1.73 -15.40 16.00
N ARG A 261 -1.63 -16.59 16.53
CA ARG A 261 -1.15 -17.78 15.82
C ARG A 261 -2.32 -18.45 15.11
N VAL A 262 -2.18 -18.67 13.83
CA VAL A 262 -3.14 -19.42 13.01
C VAL A 262 -2.45 -20.67 12.48
N ASP A 263 -3.03 -21.84 12.77
CA ASP A 263 -2.63 -23.10 12.19
C ASP A 263 -3.67 -23.51 11.14
N GLU A 264 -3.31 -23.39 9.88
CA GLU A 264 -4.20 -23.66 8.74
C GLU A 264 -4.60 -25.15 8.67
N LYS A 265 -3.73 -26.07 9.11
CA LYS A 265 -4.00 -27.51 9.08
C LYS A 265 -4.91 -27.96 10.22
N ALA A 266 -4.69 -27.41 11.40
CA ALA A 266 -5.49 -27.72 12.57
C ALA A 266 -6.81 -26.93 12.63
N HIS A 267 -7.01 -25.96 11.75
CA HIS A 267 -8.12 -25.00 11.80
C HIS A 267 -8.26 -24.37 13.18
N ASN A 268 -7.15 -24.05 13.82
CA ASN A 268 -7.07 -23.50 15.17
C ASN A 268 -6.38 -22.14 15.17
N TYR A 269 -6.76 -21.30 16.13
CA TYR A 269 -6.07 -20.05 16.39
C TYR A 269 -5.81 -19.91 17.90
N GLN A 270 -4.69 -19.29 18.23
CA GLN A 270 -4.33 -18.94 19.60
C GLN A 270 -3.96 -17.46 19.63
N GLN A 271 -4.52 -16.73 20.58
CA GLN A 271 -4.24 -15.31 20.76
C GLN A 271 -3.47 -15.09 22.05
N TYR A 272 -2.46 -14.26 21.98
CA TYR A 272 -1.63 -13.80 23.08
C TYR A 272 -1.70 -12.29 23.14
N ASP A 273 -2.15 -11.75 24.26
CA ASP A 273 -2.29 -10.32 24.44
C ASP A 273 -0.96 -9.69 24.85
N LEU A 274 -0.69 -8.51 24.29
CA LEU A 274 0.45 -7.66 24.61
C LEU A 274 0.00 -6.54 25.56
N THR A 275 0.94 -6.04 26.36
CA THR A 275 0.63 -4.96 27.33
C THR A 275 0.24 -3.64 26.63
N GLY A 276 0.52 -3.51 25.33
CA GLY A 276 0.28 -2.32 24.55
C GLY A 276 1.30 -1.20 24.82
N ASN A 277 2.37 -1.49 25.55
CA ASN A 277 3.46 -0.55 25.80
C ASN A 277 4.41 -0.53 24.59
N ALA A 278 4.43 0.58 23.87
CA ALA A 278 5.25 0.74 22.66
C ALA A 278 6.76 0.53 22.90
N ASP A 279 7.24 0.79 24.13
CA ASP A 279 8.66 0.67 24.48
C ASP A 279 9.10 -0.80 24.67
N THR A 280 8.19 -1.68 25.07
CA THR A 280 8.45 -3.10 25.34
C THR A 280 7.89 -4.02 24.27
N TRP A 281 7.09 -3.49 23.36
CA TRP A 281 6.35 -4.25 22.36
C TRP A 281 7.18 -5.31 21.63
N SER A 282 8.31 -4.94 21.06
CA SER A 282 9.15 -5.87 20.30
C SER A 282 9.72 -6.99 21.18
N ARG A 283 10.03 -6.70 22.45
CA ARG A 283 10.51 -7.69 23.41
C ARG A 283 9.40 -8.65 23.83
N GLU A 284 8.22 -8.12 24.13
CA GLU A 284 7.05 -8.95 24.47
C GLU A 284 6.70 -9.92 23.34
N VAL A 285 6.74 -9.45 22.08
CA VAL A 285 6.54 -10.31 20.91
C VAL A 285 7.59 -11.43 20.87
N MET A 286 8.88 -11.10 21.09
CA MET A 286 9.94 -12.11 21.10
C MET A 286 9.77 -13.13 22.23
N GLU A 287 9.34 -12.70 23.41
CA GLU A 287 9.06 -13.59 24.55
C GLU A 287 7.91 -14.55 24.26
N ILE A 288 6.81 -14.05 23.67
CA ILE A 288 5.66 -14.86 23.25
C ILE A 288 6.07 -15.90 22.21
N VAL A 289 6.79 -15.47 21.17
CA VAL A 289 7.25 -16.39 20.11
C VAL A 289 8.21 -17.45 20.70
N GLY A 290 9.10 -17.04 21.61
CA GLY A 290 10.02 -17.97 22.26
C GLY A 290 9.32 -18.98 23.19
N ALA A 291 8.19 -18.62 23.81
CA ALA A 291 7.37 -19.55 24.57
C ALA A 291 6.67 -20.56 23.65
N MET A 292 6.08 -20.09 22.54
CA MET A 292 5.43 -20.94 21.54
C MET A 292 6.36 -22.00 20.94
N GLU A 293 7.64 -21.64 20.65
CA GLU A 293 8.60 -22.59 20.08
C GLU A 293 9.02 -23.68 21.08
N LYS A 294 9.08 -23.35 22.38
CA LYS A 294 9.38 -24.33 23.43
C LYS A 294 8.25 -25.33 23.66
N ASP A 295 7.00 -24.90 23.44
CA ASP A 295 5.85 -25.78 23.57
C ASP A 295 5.70 -26.76 22.38
N GLU A 296 6.42 -26.51 21.27
CA GLU A 296 6.47 -27.38 20.10
C GLU A 296 7.61 -28.42 20.14
N GLU A 297 8.65 -28.22 20.96
CA GLU A 297 9.77 -29.17 21.16
C GLU A 297 9.38 -30.28 22.18
#